data_e6ef2807e2a611a27b2f1d02fd7d6d67
#
_entry.id   e6ef2807e2a611a27b2f1d02fd7d6d67
#
_cell.length_a   1.000
_cell.length_b   1.000
_cell.length_c   1.000
_cell.angle_alpha   90.00
_cell.angle_beta   90.00
_cell.angle_gamma   90.00
#
_symmetry.space_group_name_H-M   'P 1'
#
loop_
_entity.id
_entity.type
_entity.pdbx_description
1 polymer ?
#
loop_
_entity_poly.entity_id
_entity_poly.type
_entity_poly.pdbx_seq_one_letter_code
_entity_poly.pdbx_strand_id
1 'polypeptide(L)'
;MRPVTYLVSGVGNSPVYAVDTYISPSNMGLAVAVSGTITYKVQYTFDNVFATGYSPTAGTSVWFDHPTLAGSASLNSNIAYPVTGIRLTTSAGSGSATLTIVQAGGGGLA
;
A
#
# COMPACT_ATOMS: atom_id res chain seq x y z
N MET A 1 1.96 13.62 -8.82
CA MET A 1 1.91 12.25 -9.36
C MET A 1 0.46 11.85 -9.55
N ARG A 2 0.19 11.00 -10.51
CA ARG A 2 -1.15 10.47 -10.68
C ARG A 2 -1.44 9.44 -9.60
N PRO A 3 -2.69 9.33 -9.15
CA PRO A 3 -3.05 8.27 -8.22
C PRO A 3 -2.76 6.88 -8.80
N VAL A 4 -2.27 6.00 -7.94
CA VAL A 4 -2.05 4.59 -8.29
C VAL A 4 -3.07 3.76 -7.54
N THR A 5 -3.75 2.85 -8.23
CA THR A 5 -4.79 2.03 -7.62
C THR A 5 -4.49 0.55 -7.79
N TYR A 6 -4.76 -0.22 -6.74
CA TYR A 6 -4.66 -1.68 -6.77
C TYR A 6 -5.96 -2.26 -6.24
N LEU A 7 -6.56 -3.16 -7.01
CA LEU A 7 -7.78 -3.87 -6.61
C LEU A 7 -7.44 -5.29 -6.20
N VAL A 8 -7.92 -5.70 -5.04
CA VAL A 8 -7.83 -7.09 -4.60
C VAL A 8 -9.25 -7.61 -4.38
N SER A 9 -9.62 -8.65 -5.12
CA SER A 9 -10.90 -9.33 -4.97
C SER A 9 -10.70 -10.64 -4.23
N GLY A 10 -11.47 -10.87 -3.19
CA GLY A 10 -11.31 -12.04 -2.34
C GLY A 10 -10.01 -11.95 -1.53
N VAL A 11 -9.53 -13.09 -1.05
CA VAL A 11 -8.32 -13.15 -0.23
C VAL A 11 -7.08 -13.12 -1.12
N GLY A 12 -6.13 -12.26 -0.80
CA GLY A 12 -4.89 -12.17 -1.57
C GLY A 12 -4.09 -10.92 -1.24
N ASN A 13 -3.09 -10.66 -2.07
CA ASN A 13 -2.22 -9.49 -1.93
C ASN A 13 -2.22 -8.71 -3.24
N SER A 14 -2.15 -7.39 -3.14
CA SER A 14 -1.88 -6.55 -4.31
C SER A 14 -0.41 -6.68 -4.72
N PRO A 15 -0.06 -6.26 -5.94
CA PRO A 15 1.34 -6.02 -6.26
C PRO A 15 1.94 -5.01 -5.31
N VAL A 16 3.25 -5.07 -5.14
CA VAL A 16 3.97 -4.10 -4.31
C VAL A 16 4.13 -2.81 -5.10
N TYR A 17 3.71 -1.69 -4.51
CA TYR A 17 4.00 -0.39 -5.07
C TYR A 17 5.38 0.05 -4.58
N ALA A 18 6.32 0.21 -5.51
CA ALA A 18 7.65 0.71 -5.20
C ALA A 18 7.58 2.23 -5.06
N VAL A 19 7.83 2.70 -3.84
CA VAL A 19 7.69 4.12 -3.52
C VAL A 19 8.87 4.90 -4.10
N ASP A 20 8.60 6.09 -4.62
CA ASP A 20 9.65 6.99 -5.06
C ASP A 20 10.28 7.66 -3.82
N THR A 21 11.44 7.15 -3.43
CA THR A 21 12.12 7.61 -2.23
C THR A 21 12.86 8.94 -2.42
N TYR A 22 12.88 9.46 -3.63
CA TYR A 22 13.51 10.75 -3.92
C TYR A 22 12.57 11.93 -3.82
N ILE A 23 11.26 11.67 -3.65
CA ILE A 23 10.30 12.75 -3.48
C ILE A 23 10.41 13.32 -2.07
N SER A 24 10.45 14.64 -1.98
CA SER A 24 10.48 15.35 -0.71
C SER A 24 9.39 16.43 -0.72
N PRO A 25 8.58 16.54 0.35
CA PRO A 25 8.58 15.70 1.55
C PRO A 25 8.01 14.30 1.27
N SER A 26 8.42 13.34 2.10
CA SER A 26 7.88 11.99 2.00
C SER A 26 6.53 11.95 2.70
N ASN A 27 5.49 12.17 1.93
CA ASN A 27 4.13 12.12 2.46
C ASN A 27 3.21 11.56 1.38
N MET A 28 2.54 10.48 1.73
CA MET A 28 1.64 9.80 0.80
C MET A 28 0.25 9.72 1.40
N GLY A 29 -0.74 10.10 0.61
CA GLY A 29 -2.13 9.84 0.96
C GLY A 29 -2.50 8.42 0.57
N LEU A 30 -3.16 7.72 1.44
CA LEU A 30 -3.61 6.35 1.22
C LEU A 30 -5.10 6.28 1.47
N ALA A 31 -5.81 5.58 0.61
CA ALA A 31 -7.24 5.35 0.80
C ALA A 31 -7.56 3.92 0.40
N VAL A 32 -8.43 3.28 1.16
CA VAL A 32 -8.95 1.97 0.83
C VAL A 32 -10.45 2.06 0.73
N ALA A 33 -10.98 1.72 -0.43
CA ALA A 33 -12.43 1.64 -0.67
C ALA A 33 -12.83 0.18 -0.68
N VAL A 34 -13.86 -0.15 0.08
CA VAL A 34 -14.33 -1.53 0.24
C VAL A 34 -15.65 -1.70 -0.47
N SER A 35 -15.81 -2.79 -1.19
CA SER A 35 -17.06 -3.21 -1.80
C SER A 35 -17.39 -4.62 -1.33
N GLY A 36 -18.58 -4.80 -0.77
CA GLY A 36 -18.98 -6.07 -0.21
C GLY A 36 -18.35 -6.33 1.15
N THR A 37 -18.18 -7.60 1.48
CA THR A 37 -17.60 -8.01 2.76
C THR A 37 -16.15 -8.44 2.54
N ILE A 38 -15.20 -7.70 3.10
CA ILE A 38 -13.79 -8.02 2.98
C ILE A 38 -13.05 -7.46 4.19
N THR A 39 -12.09 -8.22 4.69
CA THR A 39 -11.18 -7.77 5.75
C THR A 39 -9.81 -7.56 5.14
N TYR A 40 -9.25 -6.37 5.34
CA TYR A 40 -8.00 -5.98 4.71
C TYR A 40 -7.05 -5.33 5.71
N LYS A 41 -5.81 -5.19 5.30
CA LYS A 41 -4.86 -4.28 5.93
C LYS A 41 -3.88 -3.77 4.89
N VAL A 42 -3.35 -2.58 5.13
CA VAL A 42 -2.29 -2.01 4.31
C VAL A 42 -0.98 -2.26 5.04
N GLN A 43 0.01 -2.73 4.29
CA GLN A 43 1.33 -3.01 4.83
C GLN A 43 2.39 -2.22 4.08
N TYR A 44 3.47 -1.89 4.77
CA TYR A 44 4.60 -1.22 4.16
C TYR A 44 5.90 -1.90 4.57
N THR A 45 6.94 -1.65 3.81
CA THR A 45 8.23 -2.29 4.05
C THR A 45 9.38 -1.29 3.88
N PHE A 46 10.49 -1.60 4.52
CA PHE A 46 11.74 -0.89 4.33
C PHE A 46 12.77 -1.72 3.56
N ASP A 47 12.37 -2.90 3.08
CA ASP A 47 13.25 -3.77 2.30
C ASP A 47 13.60 -3.11 0.96
N ASN A 48 14.72 -3.53 0.37
CA ASN A 48 15.08 -3.06 -0.96
C ASN A 48 14.23 -3.78 -2.01
N VAL A 49 13.04 -3.23 -2.28
CA VAL A 49 12.10 -3.80 -3.25
C VAL A 49 12.60 -3.69 -4.69
N PHE A 50 13.66 -2.91 -4.91
CA PHE A 50 14.26 -2.77 -6.23
C PHE A 50 15.34 -3.82 -6.50
N ALA A 51 15.69 -4.64 -5.50
CA ALA A 51 16.73 -5.66 -5.68
C ALA A 51 16.28 -6.72 -6.66
N THR A 52 17.20 -7.18 -7.48
CA THR A 52 16.93 -8.27 -8.41
C THR A 52 16.56 -9.53 -7.62
N GLY A 53 15.47 -10.14 -8.00
CA GLY A 53 15.01 -11.36 -7.32
C GLY A 53 14.25 -11.09 -6.03
N TYR A 54 13.94 -9.83 -5.69
CA TYR A 54 13.14 -9.55 -4.51
C TYR A 54 11.77 -10.24 -4.60
N SER A 55 11.38 -10.91 -3.53
CA SER A 55 10.06 -11.52 -3.42
C SER A 55 9.35 -10.99 -2.17
N PRO A 56 8.15 -10.37 -2.33
CA PRO A 56 7.43 -9.83 -1.18
C PRO A 56 6.88 -10.90 -0.24
N THR A 57 6.86 -12.16 -0.69
CA THR A 57 6.35 -13.27 0.12
C THR A 57 7.45 -14.19 0.64
N ALA A 58 8.73 -13.85 0.37
CA ALA A 58 9.83 -14.63 0.90
C ALA A 58 9.88 -14.55 2.41
N GLY A 59 10.39 -15.59 3.06
CA GLY A 59 10.50 -15.62 4.51
C GLY A 59 11.39 -14.54 5.10
N THR A 60 12.27 -13.94 4.27
CA THR A 60 13.15 -12.86 4.69
C THR A 60 12.54 -11.47 4.49
N SER A 61 11.39 -11.40 3.83
CA SER A 61 10.70 -10.12 3.64
C SER A 61 10.04 -9.68 4.94
N VAL A 62 10.20 -8.42 5.30
CA VAL A 62 9.65 -7.86 6.53
C VAL A 62 8.62 -6.80 6.19
N TRP A 63 7.38 -7.02 6.62
CA TRP A 63 6.27 -6.12 6.37
C TRP A 63 5.69 -5.63 7.70
N PHE A 64 5.31 -4.37 7.73
CA PHE A 64 4.69 -3.74 8.90
C PHE A 64 3.27 -3.35 8.57
N ASP A 65 2.35 -3.57 9.49
CA ASP A 65 0.95 -3.18 9.31
C ASP A 65 0.78 -1.69 9.57
N HIS A 66 0.04 -1.03 8.69
CA HIS A 66 -0.33 0.37 8.92
C HIS A 66 -1.25 0.45 10.14
N PRO A 67 -1.03 1.37 11.08
CA PRO A 67 -1.75 1.37 12.34
C PRO A 67 -3.25 1.68 12.23
N THR A 68 -3.70 2.33 11.16
CA THR A 68 -5.11 2.69 11.01
C THR A 68 -5.80 2.07 9.81
N LEU A 69 -5.04 1.68 8.78
CA LEU A 69 -5.63 1.14 7.55
C LEU A 69 -5.79 -0.37 7.66
N ALA A 70 -6.75 -0.79 8.44
CA ALA A 70 -7.08 -2.20 8.62
C ALA A 70 -8.54 -2.32 9.02
N GLY A 71 -9.17 -3.43 8.68
CA GLY A 71 -10.54 -3.72 9.04
C GLY A 71 -11.40 -4.06 7.84
N SER A 72 -12.69 -3.73 7.91
CA SER A 72 -13.64 -4.06 6.87
C SER A 72 -14.44 -2.85 6.36
N ALA A 73 -14.06 -1.65 6.75
CA ALA A 73 -14.70 -0.42 6.30
C ALA A 73 -13.73 0.40 5.45
N SER A 74 -14.27 1.26 4.59
CA SER A 74 -13.45 2.18 3.81
C SER A 74 -12.80 3.19 4.74
N LEU A 75 -11.48 3.34 4.62
CA LEU A 75 -10.68 4.22 5.47
C LEU A 75 -9.66 4.97 4.64
N ASN A 76 -9.13 6.04 5.20
CA ASN A 76 -8.02 6.76 4.59
C ASN A 76 -7.03 7.18 5.67
N SER A 77 -5.78 7.36 5.27
CA SER A 77 -4.73 7.80 6.17
C SER A 77 -3.54 8.26 5.33
N ASN A 78 -2.37 8.32 5.95
CA ASN A 78 -1.16 8.71 5.25
C ASN A 78 0.06 8.00 5.84
N ILE A 79 1.16 8.05 5.09
CA ILE A 79 2.48 7.68 5.57
C ILE A 79 3.37 8.91 5.36
N ALA A 80 3.85 9.48 6.45
CA ALA A 80 4.61 10.72 6.41
C ALA A 80 6.12 10.51 6.61
N TYR A 81 6.56 9.28 6.61
CA TYR A 81 7.99 8.92 6.71
C TYR A 81 8.37 8.04 5.53
N PRO A 82 9.66 7.99 5.18
CA PRO A 82 10.07 7.21 4.00
C PRO A 82 9.85 5.72 4.21
N VAL A 83 9.27 5.08 3.21
CA VAL A 83 9.17 3.62 3.11
C VAL A 83 9.52 3.24 1.68
N THR A 84 9.86 1.99 1.44
CA THR A 84 10.29 1.56 0.11
C THR A 84 9.18 0.87 -0.68
N GLY A 85 8.21 0.30 -0.02
CA GLY A 85 7.12 -0.38 -0.70
C GLY A 85 5.86 -0.43 0.12
N ILE A 86 4.72 -0.52 -0.56
CA ILE A 86 3.40 -0.56 0.04
C ILE A 86 2.59 -1.64 -0.68
N ARG A 87 1.80 -2.39 0.06
CA ARG A 87 0.86 -3.35 -0.52
C ARG A 87 -0.45 -3.39 0.27
N LEU A 88 -1.50 -3.85 -0.40
CA LEU A 88 -2.78 -4.16 0.21
C LEU A 88 -2.87 -5.67 0.36
N THR A 89 -3.27 -6.15 1.52
CA THR A 89 -3.51 -7.57 1.74
C THR A 89 -4.90 -7.77 2.32
N THR A 90 -5.58 -8.81 1.86
CA THR A 90 -6.90 -9.19 2.36
C THR A 90 -6.81 -10.55 3.00
N SER A 91 -7.51 -10.73 4.11
CA SER A 91 -7.41 -11.96 4.91
C SER A 91 -8.70 -12.76 4.97
N ALA A 92 -9.85 -12.15 4.68
CA ALA A 92 -11.12 -12.84 4.77
C ALA A 92 -12.17 -12.09 3.95
N GLY A 93 -13.17 -12.83 3.47
CA GLY A 93 -14.30 -12.26 2.77
C GLY A 93 -14.29 -12.52 1.28
N SER A 94 -15.43 -12.25 0.64
CA SER A 94 -15.59 -12.44 -0.80
C SER A 94 -15.77 -11.12 -1.56
N GLY A 95 -15.74 -9.99 -0.86
CA GLY A 95 -15.82 -8.68 -1.48
C GLY A 95 -14.50 -8.25 -2.11
N SER A 96 -14.32 -6.95 -2.27
CA SER A 96 -13.10 -6.41 -2.83
C SER A 96 -12.66 -5.16 -2.09
N ALA A 97 -11.37 -4.88 -2.14
CA ALA A 97 -10.79 -3.67 -1.60
C ALA A 97 -9.90 -3.03 -2.65
N THR A 98 -9.97 -1.72 -2.76
CA THR A 98 -9.14 -0.95 -3.70
C THR A 98 -8.27 0.01 -2.91
N LEU A 99 -6.96 -0.13 -3.03
CA LEU A 99 -6.00 0.79 -2.43
C LEU A 99 -5.65 1.86 -3.44
N THR A 100 -5.77 3.12 -3.05
CA THR A 100 -5.34 4.26 -3.85
C THR A 100 -4.20 4.95 -3.13
N ILE A 101 -3.12 5.22 -3.86
CA ILE A 101 -1.92 5.88 -3.34
C ILE A 101 -1.72 7.16 -4.11
N VAL A 102 -1.63 8.28 -3.38
CA VAL A 102 -1.30 9.58 -3.95
C VAL A 102 -0.07 10.11 -3.24
N GLN A 103 0.98 10.33 -4.01
CA GLN A 103 2.24 10.80 -3.46
C GLN A 103 2.46 12.24 -3.90
N ALA A 104 2.63 13.14 -2.94
CA ALA A 104 2.87 14.53 -3.25
C ALA A 104 4.20 14.67 -3.97
N GLY A 105 4.18 15.35 -5.10
CA GLY A 105 5.37 15.48 -5.91
C GLY A 105 6.32 16.52 -5.37
N GLY A 106 7.56 16.10 -5.14
CA GLY A 106 8.57 17.02 -4.69
C GLY A 106 9.04 17.99 -5.75
N GLY A 107 8.79 17.68 -6.99
CA GLY A 107 9.18 18.53 -8.09
C GLY A 107 8.26 19.69 -8.30
N GLY A 108 7.28 19.76 -7.57
CA GLY A 108 6.40 20.83 -7.62
C GLY A 108 5.62 21.01 -8.87
N LEU A 109 5.83 20.31 -9.80
CA LEU A 109 5.14 20.42 -10.93
C LEU A 109 4.36 19.27 -11.04
N ALA A 110 3.40 19.34 -10.54
CA ALA A 110 2.54 18.20 -10.57
C ALA A 110 2.17 17.85 -11.96
#